data_432f5d0afb3bfcd4255d260240ff0d43
#
_entry.id   432f5d0afb3bfcd4255d260240ff0d43
#
_cell.length_a   1.000
_cell.length_b   1.000
_cell.length_c   1.000
_cell.angle_alpha   90.00
_cell.angle_beta   90.00
_cell.angle_gamma   90.00
#
_symmetry.space_group_name_H-M   'P 1'
#
loop_
_entity.id
_entity.type
_entity.pdbx_description
1 polymer ?
#
loop_
_entity_poly.entity_id
_entity_poly.type
_entity_poly.pdbx_seq_one_letter_code
_entity_poly.pdbx_strand_id
1 'polypeptide(L)'
;QYAQSTGLNLQPGQVDLVQNRLAFVSTQLSSLETELLAAKFRRDGLRAVTPEHLPQELLTKEISELNNRLIQLEQQRTALLTMFAENWPEVIRNKEETELVRQQVKREQEKALQQVRQQAELEYSAIEGRYKALSQALKEQEDLVHRLNQASIQFNVLKREVDTNQQL
;
A
#
# COMPACT_ATOMS: atom_id res chain seq x y z
N GLN A 1 20.88 35.34 -29.56
CA GLN A 1 19.42 35.69 -29.47
C GLN A 1 18.52 34.47 -29.36
N TYR A 2 18.77 33.35 -30.08
CA TYR A 2 17.94 32.13 -30.04
C TYR A 2 17.91 31.44 -28.66
N ALA A 3 19.09 31.34 -27.99
CA ALA A 3 19.21 30.76 -26.66
C ALA A 3 18.46 31.58 -25.56
N GLN A 4 18.33 32.90 -25.78
CA GLN A 4 17.57 33.78 -24.87
C GLN A 4 16.06 33.70 -25.06
N SER A 5 15.59 33.38 -26.29
CA SER A 5 14.17 33.31 -26.62
C SER A 5 13.53 31.98 -26.18
N THR A 6 14.31 30.92 -26.03
CA THR A 6 13.83 29.59 -25.60
C THR A 6 13.95 29.33 -24.10
N GLY A 7 14.61 30.24 -23.35
CA GLY A 7 14.85 30.07 -21.90
C GLY A 7 15.73 28.85 -21.55
N LEU A 8 16.31 28.18 -22.56
CA LEU A 8 17.11 26.97 -22.40
C LEU A 8 18.59 27.34 -22.50
N ASN A 9 19.25 27.46 -21.36
CA ASN A 9 20.69 27.67 -21.27
C ASN A 9 21.37 26.31 -21.48
N LEU A 10 21.70 25.97 -22.76
CA LEU A 10 22.37 24.73 -23.15
C LEU A 10 23.80 24.74 -22.63
N GLN A 11 24.04 24.39 -21.39
CA GLN A 11 25.39 24.15 -20.87
C GLN A 11 25.84 22.72 -21.22
N PRO A 12 27.11 22.52 -21.56
CA PRO A 12 27.68 21.18 -21.74
C PRO A 12 27.44 20.34 -20.46
N GLY A 13 26.91 19.14 -20.62
CA GLY A 13 26.59 18.22 -19.51
C GLY A 13 25.17 18.35 -18.92
N GLN A 14 24.37 19.34 -19.29
CA GLN A 14 23.01 19.48 -18.78
C GLN A 14 22.08 18.35 -19.27
N VAL A 15 22.27 17.88 -20.48
CA VAL A 15 21.53 16.74 -21.04
C VAL A 15 21.83 15.46 -20.26
N ASP A 16 23.12 15.22 -19.96
CA ASP A 16 23.56 14.05 -19.20
C ASP A 16 23.00 14.06 -17.76
N LEU A 17 22.95 15.22 -17.11
CA LEU A 17 22.37 15.37 -15.79
C LEU A 17 20.88 15.04 -15.79
N VAL A 18 20.14 15.52 -16.78
CA VAL A 18 18.70 15.27 -16.91
C VAL A 18 18.43 13.81 -17.23
N GLN A 19 19.24 13.18 -18.09
CA GLN A 19 19.14 11.74 -18.39
C GLN A 19 19.42 10.87 -17.16
N ASN A 20 20.46 11.20 -16.39
CA ASN A 20 20.76 10.49 -15.14
C ASN A 20 19.62 10.61 -14.13
N ARG A 21 19.01 11.78 -14.03
CA ARG A 21 17.83 12.00 -13.17
C ARG A 21 16.62 11.19 -13.65
N LEU A 22 16.40 11.12 -14.96
CA LEU A 22 15.35 10.30 -15.56
C LEU A 22 15.53 8.81 -15.20
N ALA A 23 16.75 8.28 -15.39
CA ALA A 23 17.07 6.90 -15.05
C ALA A 23 16.84 6.61 -13.55
N PHE A 24 17.25 7.53 -12.68
CA PHE A 24 17.02 7.42 -11.25
C PHE A 24 15.51 7.38 -10.89
N VAL A 25 14.72 8.31 -11.44
CA VAL A 25 13.27 8.37 -11.20
C VAL A 25 12.59 7.12 -11.75
N SER A 26 12.97 6.63 -12.91
CA SER A 26 12.46 5.39 -13.49
C SER A 26 12.74 4.16 -12.60
N THR A 27 13.94 4.06 -12.02
CA THR A 27 14.28 2.99 -11.07
C THR A 27 13.44 3.07 -9.80
N GLN A 28 13.26 4.28 -9.25
CA GLN A 28 12.41 4.49 -8.08
C GLN A 28 10.94 4.14 -8.37
N LEU A 29 10.44 4.45 -9.56
CA LEU A 29 9.08 4.12 -9.98
C LEU A 29 8.88 2.60 -10.05
N SER A 30 9.84 1.84 -10.60
CA SER A 30 9.76 0.38 -10.66
C SER A 30 9.77 -0.27 -9.27
N SER A 31 10.55 0.26 -8.33
CA SER A 31 10.54 -0.20 -6.93
C SER A 31 9.18 0.06 -6.30
N LEU A 32 8.64 1.26 -6.48
CA LEU A 32 7.38 1.68 -5.91
C LEU A 32 6.18 0.91 -6.52
N GLU A 33 6.27 0.52 -7.79
CA GLU A 33 5.28 -0.34 -8.45
C GLU A 33 5.21 -1.73 -7.79
N THR A 34 6.36 -2.29 -7.44
CA THR A 34 6.43 -3.56 -6.70
C THR A 34 5.81 -3.43 -5.32
N GLU A 35 6.11 -2.34 -4.60
CA GLU A 35 5.51 -2.05 -3.28
C GLU A 35 3.99 -1.88 -3.39
N LEU A 36 3.52 -1.16 -4.41
CA LEU A 36 2.10 -0.94 -4.67
C LEU A 36 1.36 -2.26 -4.92
N LEU A 37 1.97 -3.15 -5.71
CA LEU A 37 1.40 -4.46 -5.98
C LEU A 37 1.32 -5.31 -4.70
N ALA A 38 2.36 -5.32 -3.88
CA ALA A 38 2.37 -6.02 -2.59
C ALA A 38 1.30 -5.47 -1.63
N ALA A 39 1.20 -4.15 -1.50
CA ALA A 39 0.18 -3.50 -0.67
C ALA A 39 -1.25 -3.80 -1.17
N LYS A 40 -1.46 -3.84 -2.48
CA LYS A 40 -2.73 -4.22 -3.10
C LYS A 40 -3.12 -5.65 -2.74
N PHE A 41 -2.19 -6.60 -2.91
CA PHE A 41 -2.45 -8.00 -2.56
C PHE A 41 -2.76 -8.18 -1.07
N ARG A 42 -2.04 -7.48 -0.19
CA ARG A 42 -2.31 -7.49 1.25
C ARG A 42 -3.69 -6.94 1.57
N ARG A 43 -4.05 -5.78 1.04
CA ARG A 43 -5.38 -5.17 1.20
C ARG A 43 -6.50 -6.10 0.72
N ASP A 44 -6.36 -6.63 -0.50
CA ASP A 44 -7.38 -7.47 -1.12
C ASP A 44 -7.49 -8.84 -0.41
N GLY A 45 -6.37 -9.41 0.04
CA GLY A 45 -6.34 -10.62 0.86
C GLY A 45 -7.10 -10.43 2.19
N LEU A 46 -6.87 -9.31 2.89
CA LEU A 46 -7.56 -8.99 4.13
C LEU A 46 -9.07 -8.75 3.96
N ARG A 47 -9.51 -8.30 2.79
CA ARG A 47 -10.94 -8.16 2.49
C ARG A 47 -11.65 -9.51 2.40
N ALA A 48 -10.94 -10.57 1.98
CA ALA A 48 -11.49 -11.92 1.88
C ALA A 48 -11.52 -12.67 3.22
N VAL A 49 -10.78 -12.23 4.25
CA VAL A 49 -10.77 -12.84 5.58
C VAL A 49 -12.10 -12.57 6.27
N THR A 50 -12.67 -13.59 6.93
CA THR A 50 -13.86 -13.43 7.81
C THR A 50 -13.45 -13.43 9.28
N PRO A 51 -14.24 -12.81 10.18
CA PRO A 51 -13.93 -12.79 11.63
C PRO A 51 -13.74 -14.18 12.23
N GLU A 52 -14.49 -15.17 11.74
CA GLU A 52 -14.44 -16.56 12.20
C GLU A 52 -13.14 -17.29 11.78
N HIS A 53 -12.50 -16.81 10.73
CA HIS A 53 -11.27 -17.40 10.15
C HIS A 53 -10.10 -16.41 10.21
N LEU A 54 -9.93 -15.78 11.37
CA LEU A 54 -8.80 -14.88 11.60
C LEU A 54 -7.46 -15.65 11.54
N PRO A 55 -6.50 -15.18 10.74
CA PRO A 55 -5.13 -15.66 10.79
C PRO A 55 -4.54 -15.56 12.22
N GLN A 56 -3.68 -16.49 12.56
CA GLN A 56 -3.09 -16.58 13.91
C GLN A 56 -2.34 -15.30 14.31
N GLU A 57 -1.78 -14.60 13.33
CA GLU A 57 -1.06 -13.33 13.51
C GLU A 57 -1.97 -12.18 13.96
N LEU A 58 -3.28 -12.31 13.73
CA LEU A 58 -4.30 -11.32 14.14
C LEU A 58 -5.00 -11.67 15.45
N LEU A 59 -4.66 -12.80 16.07
CA LEU A 59 -5.21 -13.19 17.35
C LEU A 59 -4.58 -12.34 18.46
N THR A 60 -5.36 -11.41 18.99
CA THR A 60 -4.94 -10.61 20.15
C THR A 60 -4.94 -11.45 21.42
N LYS A 61 -4.24 -10.96 22.47
CA LYS A 61 -4.27 -11.59 23.79
C LYS A 61 -5.68 -11.72 24.33
N GLU A 62 -6.51 -10.68 24.14
CA GLU A 62 -7.92 -10.65 24.56
C GLU A 62 -8.74 -11.74 23.87
N ILE A 63 -8.59 -11.91 22.55
CA ILE A 63 -9.28 -12.98 21.81
C ILE A 63 -8.86 -14.36 22.34
N SER A 64 -7.56 -14.54 22.62
CA SER A 64 -7.03 -15.79 23.15
C SER A 64 -7.57 -16.11 24.56
N GLU A 65 -7.65 -15.10 25.43
CA GLU A 65 -8.21 -15.24 26.78
C GLU A 65 -9.70 -15.57 26.73
N LEU A 66 -10.47 -14.91 25.86
CA LEU A 66 -11.90 -15.18 25.66
C LEU A 66 -12.13 -16.60 25.10
N ASN A 67 -11.31 -17.05 24.15
CA ASN A 67 -11.38 -18.41 23.64
C ASN A 67 -11.08 -19.46 24.71
N ASN A 68 -10.08 -19.21 25.57
CA ASN A 68 -9.80 -20.06 26.72
C ASN A 68 -10.99 -20.12 27.69
N ARG A 69 -11.68 -18.98 27.92
CA ARG A 69 -12.89 -18.93 28.72
C ARG A 69 -14.03 -19.74 28.11
N LEU A 70 -14.21 -19.67 26.78
CA LEU A 70 -15.17 -20.52 26.07
C LEU A 70 -14.94 -22.00 26.30
N ILE A 71 -13.68 -22.43 26.15
CA ILE A 71 -13.28 -23.84 26.37
C ILE A 71 -13.64 -24.27 27.79
N GLN A 72 -13.34 -23.43 28.80
CA GLN A 72 -13.68 -23.72 30.20
C GLN A 72 -15.19 -23.85 30.43
N LEU A 73 -15.98 -22.94 29.83
CA LEU A 73 -17.44 -22.96 29.93
C LEU A 73 -18.04 -24.20 29.25
N GLU A 74 -17.52 -24.63 28.11
CA GLU A 74 -17.93 -25.84 27.43
C GLU A 74 -17.60 -27.11 28.22
N GLN A 75 -16.41 -27.16 28.86
CA GLN A 75 -16.06 -28.23 29.81
C GLN A 75 -16.98 -28.28 30.99
N GLN A 76 -17.29 -27.13 31.62
CA GLN A 76 -18.24 -27.03 32.73
C GLN A 76 -19.65 -27.49 32.32
N ARG A 77 -20.09 -27.09 31.10
CA ARG A 77 -21.39 -27.52 30.58
C ARG A 77 -21.44 -29.02 30.39
N THR A 78 -20.41 -29.64 29.88
CA THR A 78 -20.32 -31.07 29.72
C THR A 78 -20.42 -31.78 31.07
N ALA A 79 -19.73 -31.29 32.11
CA ALA A 79 -19.80 -31.83 33.45
C ALA A 79 -21.22 -31.65 34.09
N LEU A 80 -21.82 -30.48 33.89
CA LEU A 80 -23.20 -30.23 34.40
C LEU A 80 -24.23 -31.16 33.77
N LEU A 81 -24.12 -31.42 32.45
CA LEU A 81 -25.06 -32.28 31.74
C LEU A 81 -24.92 -33.77 32.08
N THR A 82 -23.82 -34.20 32.74
CA THR A 82 -23.74 -35.56 33.30
C THR A 82 -24.58 -35.74 34.55
N MET A 83 -24.90 -34.64 35.25
CA MET A 83 -25.62 -34.69 36.57
C MET A 83 -26.99 -34.06 36.50
N PHE A 84 -27.23 -33.13 35.59
CA PHE A 84 -28.45 -32.32 35.54
C PHE A 84 -29.06 -32.34 34.13
N ALA A 85 -30.36 -32.13 34.03
CA ALA A 85 -31.08 -31.96 32.78
C ALA A 85 -30.80 -30.55 32.17
N GLU A 86 -31.06 -30.39 30.87
CA GLU A 86 -30.81 -29.12 30.15
C GLU A 86 -31.58 -27.91 30.69
N ASN A 87 -32.72 -28.16 31.31
CA ASN A 87 -33.58 -27.12 31.95
C ASN A 87 -33.16 -26.77 33.37
N TRP A 88 -32.08 -27.34 33.88
CA TRP A 88 -31.57 -27.02 35.21
C TRP A 88 -30.97 -25.61 35.25
N PRO A 89 -31.23 -24.83 36.33
CA PRO A 89 -30.83 -23.43 36.42
C PRO A 89 -29.34 -23.17 36.15
N GLU A 90 -28.43 -24.05 36.65
CA GLU A 90 -27.00 -23.93 36.45
C GLU A 90 -26.62 -24.18 34.99
N VAL A 91 -27.28 -25.12 34.27
CA VAL A 91 -27.06 -25.40 32.88
C VAL A 91 -27.50 -24.22 32.02
N ILE A 92 -28.65 -23.61 32.34
CA ILE A 92 -29.19 -22.43 31.68
C ILE A 92 -28.21 -21.25 31.85
N ARG A 93 -27.76 -20.98 33.08
CA ARG A 93 -26.76 -19.91 33.34
C ARG A 93 -25.45 -20.11 32.59
N ASN A 94 -24.92 -21.33 32.57
CA ASN A 94 -23.71 -21.64 31.80
C ASN A 94 -23.93 -21.39 30.32
N LYS A 95 -25.09 -21.75 29.75
CA LYS A 95 -25.45 -21.50 28.37
C LYS A 95 -25.50 -20.01 28.05
N GLU A 96 -26.12 -19.22 28.89
CA GLU A 96 -26.21 -17.76 28.76
C GLU A 96 -24.82 -17.11 28.81
N GLU A 97 -23.99 -17.51 29.79
CA GLU A 97 -22.62 -17.01 29.92
C GLU A 97 -21.79 -17.39 28.69
N THR A 98 -21.89 -18.62 28.20
CA THR A 98 -21.23 -19.08 27.00
C THR A 98 -21.59 -18.24 25.78
N GLU A 99 -22.88 -17.92 25.61
CA GLU A 99 -23.35 -17.09 24.50
C GLU A 99 -22.83 -15.64 24.60
N LEU A 100 -22.80 -15.06 25.80
CA LEU A 100 -22.23 -13.74 26.04
C LEU A 100 -20.74 -13.68 25.68
N VAL A 101 -19.95 -14.67 26.13
CA VAL A 101 -18.52 -14.75 25.80
C VAL A 101 -18.29 -14.98 24.29
N ARG A 102 -19.13 -15.80 23.65
CA ARG A 102 -19.07 -16.01 22.20
C ARG A 102 -19.32 -14.73 21.42
N GLN A 103 -20.28 -13.92 21.86
CA GLN A 103 -20.52 -12.60 21.27
C GLN A 103 -19.37 -11.62 21.51
N GLN A 104 -18.71 -11.71 22.67
CA GLN A 104 -17.50 -10.90 22.94
C GLN A 104 -16.36 -11.29 22.01
N VAL A 105 -16.09 -12.60 21.83
CA VAL A 105 -15.08 -13.10 20.89
C VAL A 105 -15.35 -12.54 19.49
N LYS A 106 -16.58 -12.66 19.02
CA LYS A 106 -16.96 -12.16 17.69
C LYS A 106 -16.69 -10.66 17.53
N ARG A 107 -17.07 -9.86 18.52
CA ARG A 107 -16.84 -8.41 18.50
C ARG A 107 -15.34 -8.06 18.47
N GLU A 108 -14.52 -8.74 19.28
CA GLU A 108 -13.08 -8.48 19.29
C GLU A 108 -12.39 -8.96 17.99
N GLN A 109 -12.87 -10.05 17.41
CA GLN A 109 -12.42 -10.51 16.09
C GLN A 109 -12.78 -9.51 14.98
N GLU A 110 -14.01 -9.01 14.96
CA GLU A 110 -14.47 -7.98 14.00
C GLU A 110 -13.64 -6.69 14.14
N LYS A 111 -13.40 -6.25 15.38
CA LYS A 111 -12.59 -5.06 15.67
C LYS A 111 -11.13 -5.22 15.22
N ALA A 112 -10.51 -6.34 15.55
CA ALA A 112 -9.14 -6.64 15.13
C ALA A 112 -9.01 -6.65 13.59
N LEU A 113 -9.94 -7.32 12.90
CA LEU A 113 -9.97 -7.37 11.45
C LEU A 113 -10.21 -6.00 10.82
N GLN A 114 -11.11 -5.20 11.37
CA GLN A 114 -11.37 -3.84 10.89
C GLN A 114 -10.14 -2.93 11.03
N GLN A 115 -9.43 -3.00 12.15
CA GLN A 115 -8.21 -2.23 12.37
C GLN A 115 -7.13 -2.55 11.33
N VAL A 116 -6.89 -3.83 11.08
CA VAL A 116 -5.87 -4.27 10.11
C VAL A 116 -6.27 -3.93 8.67
N ARG A 117 -7.55 -4.05 8.33
CA ARG A 117 -8.08 -3.61 7.03
C ARG A 117 -7.91 -2.11 6.82
N GLN A 118 -8.22 -1.31 7.82
CA GLN A 118 -8.04 0.14 7.76
C GLN A 118 -6.56 0.51 7.58
N GLN A 119 -5.67 -0.15 8.31
CA GLN A 119 -4.22 0.06 8.15
C GLN A 119 -3.74 -0.32 6.75
N ALA A 120 -4.17 -1.46 6.21
CA ALA A 120 -3.80 -1.89 4.86
C ALA A 120 -4.34 -0.95 3.76
N GLU A 121 -5.53 -0.37 3.95
CA GLU A 121 -6.10 0.61 3.03
C GLU A 121 -5.31 1.93 3.05
N LEU A 122 -4.92 2.39 4.25
CA LEU A 122 -4.08 3.59 4.41
C LEU A 122 -2.70 3.39 3.79
N GLU A 123 -2.07 2.23 4.01
CA GLU A 123 -0.79 1.85 3.41
C GLU A 123 -0.87 1.85 1.88
N TYR A 124 -1.87 1.16 1.32
CA TYR A 124 -2.11 1.13 -0.12
C TYR A 124 -2.31 2.55 -0.69
N SER A 125 -3.18 3.36 -0.08
CA SER A 125 -3.46 4.72 -0.54
C SER A 125 -2.23 5.62 -0.49
N ALA A 126 -1.39 5.48 0.53
CA ALA A 126 -0.15 6.25 0.66
C ALA A 126 0.86 5.89 -0.43
N ILE A 127 1.03 4.60 -0.72
CA ILE A 127 1.94 4.11 -1.78
C ILE A 127 1.39 4.52 -3.15
N GLU A 128 0.08 4.37 -3.39
CA GLU A 128 -0.58 4.80 -4.63
C GLU A 128 -0.39 6.29 -4.89
N GLY A 129 -0.53 7.13 -3.86
CA GLY A 129 -0.28 8.56 -3.95
C GLY A 129 1.17 8.89 -4.34
N ARG A 130 2.14 8.20 -3.73
CA ARG A 130 3.58 8.33 -4.09
C ARG A 130 3.84 7.89 -5.54
N TYR A 131 3.26 6.76 -5.94
CA TYR A 131 3.38 6.25 -7.31
C TYR A 131 2.85 7.25 -8.33
N LYS A 132 1.66 7.81 -8.13
CA LYS A 132 1.05 8.83 -9.00
C LYS A 132 1.93 10.08 -9.10
N ALA A 133 2.43 10.58 -7.97
CA ALA A 133 3.29 11.76 -7.94
C ALA A 133 4.62 11.53 -8.66
N LEU A 134 5.25 10.36 -8.45
CA LEU A 134 6.51 10.02 -9.10
C LEU A 134 6.33 9.75 -10.61
N SER A 135 5.22 9.11 -11.01
CA SER A 135 4.86 8.90 -12.41
C SER A 135 4.65 10.23 -13.15
N GLN A 136 4.01 11.20 -12.49
CA GLN A 136 3.85 12.55 -13.05
C GLN A 136 5.21 13.25 -13.19
N ALA A 137 6.07 13.17 -12.18
CA ALA A 137 7.41 13.74 -12.23
C ALA A 137 8.28 13.11 -13.33
N LEU A 138 8.16 11.79 -13.57
CA LEU A 138 8.82 11.10 -14.67
C LEU A 138 8.38 11.68 -16.01
N LYS A 139 7.09 11.81 -16.24
CA LYS A 139 6.53 12.37 -17.47
C LYS A 139 7.01 13.80 -17.74
N GLU A 140 7.01 14.65 -16.71
CA GLU A 140 7.54 16.02 -16.83
C GLU A 140 9.03 16.05 -17.18
N GLN A 141 9.79 15.09 -16.63
CA GLN A 141 11.23 14.96 -16.91
C GLN A 141 11.47 14.45 -18.35
N GLU A 142 10.67 13.51 -18.84
CA GLU A 142 10.70 13.03 -20.23
C GLU A 142 10.40 14.15 -21.22
N ASP A 143 9.39 14.97 -20.95
CA ASP A 143 9.03 16.14 -21.75
C ASP A 143 10.17 17.18 -21.77
N LEU A 144 10.88 17.34 -20.65
CA LEU A 144 12.04 18.22 -20.57
C LEU A 144 13.21 17.69 -21.43
N VAL A 145 13.52 16.40 -21.32
CA VAL A 145 14.55 15.75 -22.17
C VAL A 145 14.24 15.95 -23.65
N HIS A 146 12.98 15.71 -24.03
CA HIS A 146 12.56 15.85 -25.42
C HIS A 146 12.76 17.30 -25.93
N ARG A 147 12.36 18.30 -25.16
CA ARG A 147 12.57 19.73 -25.50
C ARG A 147 14.04 20.10 -25.58
N LEU A 148 14.88 19.61 -24.66
CA LEU A 148 16.33 19.84 -24.68
C LEU A 148 16.99 19.22 -25.92
N ASN A 149 16.60 18.01 -26.28
CA ASN A 149 17.13 17.35 -27.49
C ASN A 149 16.74 18.10 -28.78
N GLN A 150 15.48 18.55 -28.88
CA GLN A 150 15.05 19.35 -30.03
C GLN A 150 15.85 20.67 -30.14
N ALA A 151 16.00 21.39 -29.01
CA ALA A 151 16.77 22.63 -28.98
C ALA A 151 18.26 22.41 -29.34
N SER A 152 18.85 21.31 -28.88
CA SER A 152 20.23 20.94 -29.21
C SER A 152 20.41 20.68 -30.72
N ILE A 153 19.47 19.97 -31.34
CA ILE A 153 19.49 19.70 -32.78
C ILE A 153 19.43 21.02 -33.57
N GLN A 154 18.46 21.90 -33.19
CA GLN A 154 18.32 23.20 -33.84
C GLN A 154 19.56 24.09 -33.69
N PHE A 155 20.14 24.10 -32.47
CA PHE A 155 21.37 24.85 -32.22
C PHE A 155 22.55 24.35 -33.10
N ASN A 156 22.71 23.03 -33.23
CA ASN A 156 23.77 22.44 -34.06
C ASN A 156 23.58 22.74 -35.56
N VAL A 157 22.31 22.77 -36.04
CA VAL A 157 22.01 23.16 -37.42
C VAL A 157 22.39 24.62 -37.65
N LEU A 158 21.94 25.54 -36.78
CA LEU A 158 22.25 26.96 -36.89
C LEU A 158 23.76 27.22 -36.78
N LYS A 159 24.48 26.52 -35.95
CA LYS A 159 25.93 26.63 -35.80
C LYS A 159 26.64 26.25 -37.14
N ARG A 160 26.24 25.14 -37.75
CA ARG A 160 26.81 24.72 -39.05
C ARG A 160 26.52 25.73 -40.15
N GLU A 161 25.33 26.32 -40.19
CA GLU A 161 24.97 27.37 -41.16
C GLU A 161 25.86 28.62 -40.98
N VAL A 162 26.10 29.04 -39.72
CA VAL A 162 27.00 30.16 -39.42
C VAL A 162 28.42 29.85 -39.79
N ASP A 163 28.94 28.67 -39.44
CA ASP A 163 30.30 28.24 -39.75
C ASP A 163 30.51 28.15 -41.27
N THR A 164 29.50 27.70 -42.05
CA THR A 164 29.54 27.63 -43.50
C THR A 164 29.54 29.03 -44.14
N ASN A 165 28.71 29.96 -43.62
CA ASN A 165 28.64 31.33 -44.11
C ASN A 165 29.91 32.19 -43.77
N GLN A 166 30.69 31.80 -42.77
CA GLN A 166 31.95 32.47 -42.43
C GLN A 166 33.15 31.98 -43.31
N GLN A 167 32.98 30.85 -43.97
CA GLN A 167 34.00 30.28 -44.87
C GLN A 167 33.87 30.71 -46.36
N LEU A 168 32.79 31.44 -46.67
CA LEU A 168 32.51 32.07 -47.94
C LEU A 168 32.96 33.53 -47.94
#